data_01ef9497a96c1d6bf29146f019715e9a
#
_entry.id   01ef9497a96c1d6bf29146f019715e9a
#
_cell.length_a   1.000
_cell.length_b   1.000
_cell.length_c   1.000
_cell.angle_alpha   90.00
_cell.angle_beta   90.00
_cell.angle_gamma   90.00
#
_symmetry.space_group_name_H-M   'P 1'
#
loop_
_entity.id
_entity.type
_entity.pdbx_description
1 polymer ?
#
loop_
_entity_poly.entity_id
_entity_poly.type
_entity_poly.pdbx_seq_one_letter_code
_entity_poly.pdbx_strand_id
1 'polypeptide(L)'
;MPTVTVIQPTIAEEKAVKIRCAAYCRVSSDSEDQLNSFMAQTRYYSHFFEDSETEELIDIYADEGITGTREDKRDEFQRLMKDCRKGKIDRIYTKSISRFARNTRDCLKNVRELKSLGITIYFEKENIDTANMTDEMMITIMGGLAQEESTSISKNIKWSYQKRFEKGTINVFSAPFGYKLSSGSLIIDEIQAQIVKEIFEMFLNGIGYQRISEICQNKYSSYKDNFSYYGIRYILSNEKYIGDSKYQKTFTT
;
A
#
# COMPACT_ATOMS: atom_id res chain seq x y z
N MET A 1 -42.75 68.44 -32.13
CA MET A 1 -41.67 67.52 -32.46
C MET A 1 -41.87 66.31 -31.58
N PRO A 2 -41.98 65.10 -32.11
CA PRO A 2 -42.13 63.90 -31.30
C PRO A 2 -40.76 63.57 -30.57
N THR A 3 -40.85 63.40 -29.30
CA THR A 3 -39.65 63.02 -28.43
C THR A 3 -39.56 61.51 -28.46
N VAL A 4 -38.42 60.99 -29.01
CA VAL A 4 -38.09 59.56 -28.99
C VAL A 4 -37.41 59.24 -27.69
N THR A 5 -38.03 58.43 -26.82
CA THR A 5 -37.43 57.91 -25.61
C THR A 5 -36.84 56.53 -25.94
N VAL A 6 -35.51 56.40 -25.94
CA VAL A 6 -34.83 55.11 -26.10
C VAL A 6 -34.86 54.40 -24.75
N ILE A 7 -35.67 53.35 -24.64
CA ILE A 7 -35.64 52.44 -23.48
C ILE A 7 -34.50 51.46 -23.73
N GLN A 8 -33.38 51.61 -22.99
CA GLN A 8 -32.35 50.61 -22.97
C GLN A 8 -32.87 49.37 -22.20
N PRO A 9 -32.81 48.17 -22.78
CA PRO A 9 -33.16 46.97 -22.02
C PRO A 9 -32.20 46.83 -20.86
N THR A 10 -32.73 46.79 -19.65
CA THR A 10 -31.96 46.39 -18.44
C THR A 10 -31.74 44.88 -18.56
N ILE A 11 -30.69 44.49 -19.26
CA ILE A 11 -30.17 43.11 -19.18
C ILE A 11 -29.67 43.00 -17.76
N ALA A 12 -30.44 42.37 -16.88
CA ALA A 12 -29.92 41.88 -15.63
C ALA A 12 -28.78 40.90 -16.01
N GLU A 13 -27.56 41.25 -15.72
CA GLU A 13 -26.46 40.30 -15.77
C GLU A 13 -26.85 39.12 -14.84
N GLU A 14 -27.35 38.02 -15.44
CA GLU A 14 -27.45 36.76 -14.75
C GLU A 14 -26.02 36.43 -14.26
N LYS A 15 -25.75 36.64 -12.97
CA LYS A 15 -24.52 36.18 -12.37
C LYS A 15 -24.43 34.69 -12.66
N ALA A 16 -23.49 34.30 -13.51
CA ALA A 16 -23.23 32.92 -13.81
C ALA A 16 -23.05 32.16 -12.48
N VAL A 17 -23.89 31.14 -12.26
CA VAL A 17 -23.83 30.35 -11.02
C VAL A 17 -22.49 29.62 -11.03
N LYS A 18 -21.62 29.97 -10.09
CA LYS A 18 -20.30 29.32 -9.96
C LYS A 18 -20.47 27.86 -9.57
N ILE A 19 -19.59 27.00 -10.10
CA ILE A 19 -19.50 25.59 -9.74
C ILE A 19 -18.97 25.50 -8.30
N ARG A 20 -19.69 24.83 -7.43
CA ARG A 20 -19.33 24.67 -6.02
C ARG A 20 -18.30 23.56 -5.85
N CYS A 21 -17.07 23.93 -5.59
CA CYS A 21 -15.92 23.03 -5.51
C CYS A 21 -15.56 22.70 -4.07
N ALA A 22 -15.13 21.48 -3.84
CA ALA A 22 -14.54 21.03 -2.60
C ALA A 22 -13.14 20.46 -2.85
N ALA A 23 -12.19 20.71 -1.95
CA ALA A 23 -10.90 20.07 -1.99
C ALA A 23 -10.83 18.94 -0.97
N TYR A 24 -10.34 17.76 -1.38
CA TYR A 24 -10.07 16.65 -0.49
C TYR A 24 -8.58 16.37 -0.38
N CYS A 25 -8.07 16.42 0.86
CA CYS A 25 -6.67 16.26 1.20
C CYS A 25 -6.45 15.07 2.14
N ARG A 26 -5.27 14.42 2.04
CA ARG A 26 -4.79 13.47 3.03
C ARG A 26 -3.36 13.83 3.40
N VAL A 27 -3.13 14.19 4.68
CA VAL A 27 -1.83 14.60 5.20
C VAL A 27 -1.16 13.45 5.96
N SER A 28 0.18 13.36 5.93
CA SER A 28 0.94 12.31 6.62
C SER A 28 1.00 12.55 8.13
N SER A 29 1.18 11.49 8.95
CA SER A 29 1.06 11.50 10.40
C SER A 29 2.29 11.95 11.21
N ASP A 30 3.36 12.48 10.58
CA ASP A 30 4.55 12.95 11.30
C ASP A 30 4.35 14.39 11.81
N SER A 31 4.41 14.58 13.11
CA SER A 31 3.77 15.64 13.90
C SER A 31 4.08 17.11 13.58
N GLU A 32 5.25 17.48 13.10
CA GLU A 32 5.55 18.87 12.70
C GLU A 32 5.34 19.14 11.21
N ASP A 33 5.59 18.14 10.38
CA ASP A 33 5.36 18.20 8.93
C ASP A 33 3.87 18.16 8.55
N GLN A 34 3.00 17.65 9.42
CA GLN A 34 1.56 17.60 9.21
C GLN A 34 0.91 18.99 9.15
N LEU A 35 1.18 19.81 10.16
CA LEU A 35 0.59 21.15 10.24
C LEU A 35 1.04 22.00 9.06
N ASN A 36 2.32 21.91 8.72
CA ASN A 36 2.91 22.57 7.56
C ASN A 36 2.32 22.05 6.23
N SER A 37 2.14 20.75 6.11
CA SER A 37 1.56 20.12 4.90
C SER A 37 0.07 20.46 4.74
N PHE A 38 -0.72 20.45 5.83
CA PHE A 38 -2.12 20.85 5.82
C PHE A 38 -2.27 22.34 5.46
N MET A 39 -1.51 23.21 6.13
CA MET A 39 -1.54 24.65 5.86
C MET A 39 -1.11 24.98 4.43
N ALA A 40 -0.12 24.26 3.90
CA ALA A 40 0.33 24.44 2.53
C ALA A 40 -0.76 24.05 1.52
N GLN A 41 -1.45 22.91 1.74
CA GLN A 41 -2.56 22.47 0.88
C GLN A 41 -3.77 23.40 0.99
N THR A 42 -4.10 23.87 2.18
CA THR A 42 -5.17 24.85 2.40
C THR A 42 -4.88 26.14 1.66
N ARG A 43 -3.67 26.70 1.80
CA ARG A 43 -3.27 27.91 1.06
C ARG A 43 -3.29 27.69 -0.45
N TYR A 44 -2.81 26.54 -0.91
CA TYR A 44 -2.80 26.21 -2.33
C TYR A 44 -4.22 26.23 -2.92
N TYR A 45 -5.19 25.52 -2.31
CA TYR A 45 -6.55 25.50 -2.82
C TYR A 45 -7.26 26.83 -2.64
N SER A 46 -7.06 27.56 -1.53
CA SER A 46 -7.63 28.89 -1.37
C SER A 46 -7.15 29.82 -2.47
N HIS A 47 -5.85 29.84 -2.77
CA HIS A 47 -5.31 30.68 -3.83
C HIS A 47 -5.71 30.20 -5.23
N PHE A 48 -5.83 28.88 -5.45
CA PHE A 48 -6.24 28.32 -6.75
C PHE A 48 -7.64 28.78 -7.18
N PHE A 49 -8.56 28.96 -6.22
CA PHE A 49 -9.94 29.38 -6.51
C PHE A 49 -10.16 30.89 -6.36
N GLU A 50 -9.19 31.65 -5.82
CA GLU A 50 -9.35 33.08 -5.51
C GLU A 50 -9.69 33.91 -6.77
N ASP A 51 -9.01 33.61 -7.87
CA ASP A 51 -9.16 34.31 -9.14
C ASP A 51 -10.12 33.60 -10.11
N SER A 52 -10.83 32.55 -9.68
CA SER A 52 -11.73 31.80 -10.57
C SER A 52 -13.07 32.52 -10.74
N GLU A 53 -13.43 32.83 -11.98
CA GLU A 53 -14.73 33.40 -12.32
C GLU A 53 -15.85 32.34 -12.38
N THR A 54 -15.51 31.09 -12.61
CA THR A 54 -16.45 29.98 -12.89
C THR A 54 -16.61 29.00 -11.74
N GLU A 55 -15.68 28.97 -10.81
CA GLU A 55 -15.63 28.00 -9.70
C GLU A 55 -15.48 28.72 -8.37
N GLU A 56 -16.06 28.16 -7.29
CA GLU A 56 -15.89 28.66 -5.93
C GLU A 56 -15.57 27.51 -4.98
N LEU A 57 -14.60 27.73 -4.07
CA LEU A 57 -14.24 26.77 -3.05
C LEU A 57 -15.24 26.86 -1.88
N ILE A 58 -16.00 25.78 -1.65
CA ILE A 58 -16.98 25.72 -0.55
C ILE A 58 -16.29 25.28 0.75
N ASP A 59 -15.45 24.23 0.68
CA ASP A 59 -14.77 23.70 1.87
C ASP A 59 -13.55 22.84 1.49
N ILE A 60 -12.66 22.66 2.48
CA ILE A 60 -11.51 21.77 2.38
C ILE A 60 -11.66 20.66 3.42
N TYR A 61 -11.72 19.43 2.94
CA TYR A 61 -11.85 18.23 3.75
C TYR A 61 -10.49 17.55 3.86
N ALA A 62 -9.96 17.42 5.07
CA ALA A 62 -8.61 16.86 5.27
C ALA A 62 -8.59 15.80 6.35
N ASP A 63 -8.23 14.57 5.94
CA ASP A 63 -8.01 13.44 6.83
C ASP A 63 -6.53 13.25 7.13
N GLU A 64 -6.23 12.82 8.35
CA GLU A 64 -4.89 12.39 8.73
C GLU A 64 -4.58 11.03 8.11
N GLY A 65 -3.43 10.91 7.44
CA GLY A 65 -2.93 9.66 6.91
C GLY A 65 -2.17 8.88 7.97
N ILE A 66 -2.85 8.07 8.78
CA ILE A 66 -2.20 7.23 9.78
C ILE A 66 -1.53 6.03 9.09
N THR A 67 -0.22 5.87 9.33
CA THR A 67 0.54 4.68 8.93
C THR A 67 0.30 3.56 9.94
N GLY A 68 -0.36 2.48 9.53
CA GLY A 68 -0.39 1.19 10.24
C GLY A 68 -1.53 0.99 11.25
N THR A 69 -2.21 -0.15 11.14
CA THR A 69 -2.98 -0.94 12.13
C THR A 69 -4.15 -0.35 12.91
N ARG A 70 -4.47 0.93 12.84
CA ARG A 70 -5.73 1.45 13.38
C ARG A 70 -6.70 1.73 12.23
N GLU A 71 -7.97 1.34 12.41
CA GLU A 71 -9.06 1.71 11.51
C GLU A 71 -9.02 3.21 11.28
N ASP A 72 -8.53 3.60 10.11
CA ASP A 72 -8.48 4.96 9.65
C ASP A 72 -9.88 5.56 9.67
N LYS A 73 -10.19 6.33 10.65
CA LYS A 73 -11.38 7.15 10.67
C LYS A 73 -11.19 8.26 9.63
N ARG A 74 -11.74 8.06 8.45
CA ARG A 74 -11.82 9.09 7.40
C ARG A 74 -13.06 9.94 7.66
N ASP A 75 -13.08 10.60 8.80
CA ASP A 75 -14.25 11.36 9.24
C ASP A 75 -14.54 12.52 8.27
N GLU A 76 -13.49 13.18 7.76
CA GLU A 76 -13.62 14.26 6.79
C GLU A 76 -14.05 13.76 5.41
N PHE A 77 -13.58 12.59 4.96
CA PHE A 77 -14.09 11.97 3.74
C PHE A 77 -15.58 11.60 3.86
N GLN A 78 -15.99 11.09 5.02
CA GLN A 78 -17.42 10.80 5.27
C GLN A 78 -18.24 12.08 5.30
N ARG A 79 -17.70 13.18 5.87
CA ARG A 79 -18.34 14.50 5.84
C ARG A 79 -18.47 15.00 4.41
N LEU A 80 -17.43 14.91 3.59
CA LEU A 80 -17.44 15.23 2.17
C LEU A 80 -18.56 14.47 1.44
N MET A 81 -18.60 13.14 1.56
CA MET A 81 -19.62 12.32 0.91
C MET A 81 -21.04 12.65 1.37
N LYS A 82 -21.22 13.01 2.65
CA LYS A 82 -22.50 13.45 3.19
C LYS A 82 -22.94 14.79 2.58
N ASP A 83 -22.02 15.73 2.43
CA ASP A 83 -22.32 17.04 1.83
C ASP A 83 -22.54 16.92 0.32
N CYS A 84 -21.85 16.02 -0.37
CA CYS A 84 -22.15 15.64 -1.76
C CYS A 84 -23.59 15.12 -1.92
N ARG A 85 -24.04 14.19 -1.07
CA ARG A 85 -25.41 13.66 -1.08
C ARG A 85 -26.48 14.72 -0.81
N LYS A 86 -26.12 15.80 -0.11
CA LYS A 86 -27.00 16.96 0.13
C LYS A 86 -27.02 17.97 -1.01
N GLY A 87 -26.28 17.73 -2.08
CA GLY A 87 -26.20 18.62 -3.22
C GLY A 87 -25.48 19.95 -2.93
N LYS A 88 -24.54 19.99 -2.00
CA LYS A 88 -23.78 21.20 -1.69
C LYS A 88 -22.55 21.39 -2.58
N ILE A 89 -22.08 20.31 -3.23
CA ILE A 89 -20.82 20.23 -3.97
C ILE A 89 -21.13 19.74 -5.37
N ASP A 90 -20.53 20.37 -6.37
CA ASP A 90 -20.66 19.99 -7.77
C ASP A 90 -19.38 19.36 -8.30
N ARG A 91 -18.23 19.72 -7.70
CA ARG A 91 -16.93 19.24 -8.15
C ARG A 91 -15.97 19.03 -6.98
N ILE A 92 -15.18 17.95 -7.05
CA ILE A 92 -14.17 17.63 -6.05
C ILE A 92 -12.78 17.71 -6.68
N TYR A 93 -11.86 18.38 -6.03
CA TYR A 93 -10.44 18.43 -6.35
C TYR A 93 -9.65 17.58 -5.36
N THR A 94 -8.75 16.74 -5.84
CA THR A 94 -7.86 15.96 -5.00
C THR A 94 -6.52 15.73 -5.69
N LYS A 95 -5.46 15.68 -4.91
CA LYS A 95 -4.11 15.62 -5.44
C LYS A 95 -3.82 14.34 -6.25
N SER A 96 -4.42 13.20 -5.87
CA SER A 96 -4.21 11.93 -6.58
C SER A 96 -5.27 10.90 -6.21
N ILE A 97 -5.42 9.89 -7.08
CA ILE A 97 -6.30 8.75 -6.85
C ILE A 97 -5.94 8.01 -5.55
N SER A 98 -4.65 7.84 -5.27
CA SER A 98 -4.17 7.18 -4.05
C SER A 98 -4.47 7.96 -2.76
N ARG A 99 -4.71 9.27 -2.86
CA ARG A 99 -5.18 10.10 -1.74
C ARG A 99 -6.69 10.00 -1.55
N PHE A 100 -7.42 9.91 -2.67
CA PHE A 100 -8.88 9.81 -2.67
C PHE A 100 -9.38 8.46 -2.16
N ALA A 101 -8.77 7.35 -2.57
CA ALA A 101 -9.19 6.01 -2.19
C ALA A 101 -8.01 5.14 -1.72
N ARG A 102 -8.29 4.11 -0.91
CA ARG A 102 -7.30 3.17 -0.37
C ARG A 102 -6.95 2.06 -1.33
N ASN A 103 -7.89 1.70 -2.17
CA ASN A 103 -7.77 0.64 -3.16
C ASN A 103 -8.67 0.95 -4.36
N THR A 104 -8.42 0.25 -5.44
CA THR A 104 -9.14 0.40 -6.70
C THR A 104 -10.65 0.19 -6.57
N ARG A 105 -11.07 -0.78 -5.74
CA ARG A 105 -12.49 -1.10 -5.53
C ARG A 105 -13.26 0.05 -4.87
N ASP A 106 -12.69 0.61 -3.80
CA ASP A 106 -13.29 1.74 -3.09
C ASP A 106 -13.30 2.99 -3.97
N CYS A 107 -12.25 3.20 -4.77
CA CYS A 107 -12.21 4.30 -5.73
C CYS A 107 -13.34 4.20 -6.74
N LEU A 108 -13.50 3.07 -7.41
CA LEU A 108 -14.57 2.85 -8.39
C LEU A 108 -15.96 3.02 -7.77
N LYS A 109 -16.16 2.49 -6.55
CA LYS A 109 -17.45 2.64 -5.84
C LYS A 109 -17.77 4.11 -5.60
N ASN A 110 -16.82 4.87 -5.03
CA ASN A 110 -17.04 6.27 -4.68
C ASN A 110 -17.20 7.15 -5.92
N VAL A 111 -16.40 6.92 -6.97
CA VAL A 111 -16.52 7.67 -8.23
C VAL A 111 -17.89 7.43 -8.89
N ARG A 112 -18.36 6.17 -8.92
CA ARG A 112 -19.70 5.85 -9.46
C ARG A 112 -20.81 6.50 -8.66
N GLU A 113 -20.70 6.49 -7.33
CA GLU A 113 -21.68 7.17 -6.46
C GLU A 113 -21.71 8.68 -6.76
N LEU A 114 -20.56 9.34 -6.80
CA LEU A 114 -20.46 10.78 -7.10
C LEU A 114 -20.97 11.11 -8.49
N LYS A 115 -20.64 10.30 -9.49
CA LYS A 115 -21.15 10.44 -10.85
C LYS A 115 -22.68 10.32 -10.91
N SER A 116 -23.28 9.40 -10.14
CA SER A 116 -24.74 9.27 -10.04
C SER A 116 -25.44 10.49 -9.40
N LEU A 117 -24.70 11.26 -8.60
CA LEU A 117 -25.13 12.53 -8.00
C LEU A 117 -24.84 13.74 -8.91
N GLY A 118 -24.27 13.53 -10.10
CA GLY A 118 -23.87 14.61 -11.01
C GLY A 118 -22.57 15.33 -10.60
N ILE A 119 -21.81 14.76 -9.66
CA ILE A 119 -20.59 15.38 -9.13
C ILE A 119 -19.37 14.83 -9.87
N THR A 120 -18.49 15.73 -10.29
CA THR A 120 -17.24 15.39 -10.98
C THR A 120 -16.04 15.43 -10.03
N ILE A 121 -14.98 14.70 -10.38
CA ILE A 121 -13.72 14.67 -9.60
C ILE A 121 -12.56 14.98 -10.54
N TYR A 122 -11.66 15.85 -10.08
CA TYR A 122 -10.40 16.12 -10.76
C TYR A 122 -9.22 15.61 -9.92
N PHE A 123 -8.45 14.68 -10.51
CA PHE A 123 -7.22 14.12 -9.94
C PHE A 123 -6.03 14.85 -10.54
N GLU A 124 -5.42 15.75 -9.75
CA GLU A 124 -4.37 16.66 -10.26
C GLU A 124 -3.14 15.92 -10.76
N LYS A 125 -2.60 14.98 -9.98
CA LYS A 125 -1.36 14.26 -10.30
C LYS A 125 -1.48 13.45 -11.58
N GLU A 126 -2.61 12.77 -11.74
CA GLU A 126 -2.89 11.93 -12.90
C GLU A 126 -3.47 12.74 -14.06
N ASN A 127 -3.81 14.02 -13.85
CA ASN A 127 -4.51 14.91 -14.80
C ASN A 127 -5.79 14.27 -15.37
N ILE A 128 -6.60 13.72 -14.48
CA ILE A 128 -7.83 12.99 -14.82
C ILE A 128 -9.04 13.77 -14.34
N ASP A 129 -9.96 14.08 -15.27
CA ASP A 129 -11.27 14.67 -14.99
C ASP A 129 -12.37 13.64 -15.29
N THR A 130 -13.14 13.27 -14.25
CA THR A 130 -14.23 12.30 -14.40
C THR A 130 -15.42 12.83 -15.18
N ALA A 131 -15.51 14.14 -15.42
CA ALA A 131 -16.55 14.73 -16.27
C ALA A 131 -16.53 14.18 -17.70
N ASN A 132 -15.33 13.92 -18.22
CA ASN A 132 -15.09 13.49 -19.60
C ASN A 132 -14.82 11.98 -19.71
N MET A 133 -15.05 11.20 -18.65
CA MET A 133 -14.70 9.78 -18.62
C MET A 133 -15.91 8.87 -18.71
N THR A 134 -15.79 7.84 -19.57
CA THR A 134 -16.69 6.70 -19.55
C THR A 134 -16.32 5.73 -18.40
N ASP A 135 -17.28 4.89 -18.00
CA ASP A 135 -17.02 3.89 -16.94
C ASP A 135 -15.95 2.88 -17.36
N GLU A 136 -15.87 2.55 -18.65
CA GLU A 136 -14.84 1.66 -19.21
C GLU A 136 -13.44 2.28 -19.15
N MET A 137 -13.31 3.56 -19.48
CA MET A 137 -12.04 4.28 -19.34
C MET A 137 -11.58 4.30 -17.87
N MET A 138 -12.52 4.55 -16.94
CA MET A 138 -12.23 4.53 -15.52
C MET A 138 -11.71 3.17 -15.06
N ILE A 139 -12.37 2.08 -15.46
CA ILE A 139 -11.94 0.71 -15.14
C ILE A 139 -10.55 0.42 -15.70
N THR A 140 -10.29 0.83 -16.94
CA THR A 140 -8.99 0.63 -17.60
C THR A 140 -7.86 1.35 -16.87
N ILE A 141 -8.05 2.62 -16.52
CA ILE A 141 -7.06 3.42 -15.79
C ILE A 141 -6.82 2.83 -14.39
N MET A 142 -7.90 2.46 -13.68
CA MET A 142 -7.78 1.86 -12.35
C MET A 142 -7.08 0.50 -12.39
N GLY A 143 -7.33 -0.30 -13.42
CA GLY A 143 -6.62 -1.57 -13.65
C GLY A 143 -5.13 -1.37 -13.88
N GLY A 144 -4.75 -0.40 -14.70
CA GLY A 144 -3.36 -0.01 -14.93
C GLY A 144 -2.64 0.45 -13.67
N LEU A 145 -3.28 1.31 -12.89
CA LEU A 145 -2.73 1.80 -11.61
C LEU A 145 -2.54 0.67 -10.58
N ALA A 146 -3.51 -0.25 -10.47
CA ALA A 146 -3.38 -1.42 -9.58
C ALA A 146 -2.21 -2.33 -9.98
N GLN A 147 -1.99 -2.51 -11.28
CA GLN A 147 -0.86 -3.27 -11.81
C GLN A 147 0.48 -2.57 -11.53
N GLU A 148 0.54 -1.25 -11.70
CA GLU A 148 1.74 -0.45 -11.41
C GLU A 148 2.09 -0.47 -9.92
N GLU A 149 1.09 -0.35 -9.03
CA GLU A 149 1.27 -0.45 -7.59
C GLU A 149 1.84 -1.83 -7.19
N SER A 150 1.27 -2.92 -7.69
CA SER A 150 1.77 -4.29 -7.47
C SER A 150 3.23 -4.46 -7.92
N THR A 151 3.56 -3.93 -9.10
CA THR A 151 4.92 -3.95 -9.65
C THR A 151 5.89 -3.14 -8.79
N SER A 152 5.46 -1.96 -8.33
CA SER A 152 6.26 -1.08 -7.46
C SER A 152 6.53 -1.74 -6.10
N ILE A 153 5.53 -2.35 -5.48
CA ILE A 153 5.68 -3.10 -4.23
C ILE A 153 6.69 -4.24 -4.40
N SER A 154 6.59 -5.02 -5.49
CA SER A 154 7.53 -6.10 -5.79
C SER A 154 8.97 -5.59 -5.96
N LYS A 155 9.17 -4.47 -6.68
CA LYS A 155 10.49 -3.83 -6.84
C LYS A 155 11.05 -3.35 -5.50
N ASN A 156 10.24 -2.71 -4.66
CA ASN A 156 10.65 -2.20 -3.36
C ASN A 156 11.03 -3.34 -2.40
N ILE A 157 10.30 -4.45 -2.41
CA ILE A 157 10.64 -5.65 -1.63
C ILE A 157 11.97 -6.21 -2.11
N LYS A 158 12.17 -6.40 -3.42
CA LYS A 158 13.44 -6.89 -3.99
C LYS A 158 14.60 -5.98 -3.61
N TRP A 159 14.44 -4.67 -3.74
CA TRP A 159 15.46 -3.69 -3.37
C TRP A 159 15.78 -3.74 -1.86
N SER A 160 14.76 -3.85 -1.00
CA SER A 160 14.93 -3.99 0.45
C SER A 160 15.73 -5.24 0.82
N TYR A 161 15.43 -6.39 0.18
CA TYR A 161 16.22 -7.60 0.37
C TYR A 161 17.66 -7.43 -0.10
N GLN A 162 17.88 -6.85 -1.29
CA GLN A 162 19.21 -6.59 -1.81
C GLN A 162 20.04 -5.72 -0.84
N LYS A 163 19.46 -4.65 -0.30
CA LYS A 163 20.12 -3.79 0.68
C LYS A 163 20.46 -4.50 1.99
N ARG A 164 19.61 -5.43 2.44
CA ARG A 164 19.91 -6.28 3.61
C ARG A 164 21.02 -7.27 3.31
N PHE A 165 21.09 -7.85 2.11
CA PHE A 165 22.19 -8.70 1.67
C PHE A 165 23.52 -7.94 1.67
N GLU A 166 23.57 -6.76 1.06
CA GLU A 166 24.76 -5.91 1.04
C GLU A 166 25.28 -5.56 2.44
N LYS A 167 24.36 -5.37 3.41
CA LYS A 167 24.69 -5.03 4.81
C LYS A 167 24.92 -6.25 5.70
N GLY A 168 24.70 -7.46 5.20
CA GLY A 168 24.76 -8.68 6.02
C GLY A 168 23.68 -8.77 7.12
N THR A 169 22.65 -7.92 7.09
CA THR A 169 21.59 -7.85 8.10
C THR A 169 20.36 -8.64 7.68
N ILE A 170 20.53 -9.94 7.45
CA ILE A 170 19.43 -10.79 7.00
C ILE A 170 18.80 -11.48 8.20
N ASN A 171 17.50 -11.24 8.41
CA ASN A 171 16.75 -11.96 9.42
C ASN A 171 16.56 -13.41 8.97
N VAL A 172 16.96 -14.35 9.79
CA VAL A 172 16.67 -15.76 9.59
C VAL A 172 15.25 -16.01 10.08
N PHE A 173 14.37 -16.48 9.20
CA PHE A 173 12.96 -16.73 9.54
C PHE A 173 12.71 -18.11 10.16
N SER A 174 13.62 -19.06 9.95
CA SER A 174 13.52 -20.40 10.53
C SER A 174 14.90 -20.94 10.88
N ALA A 175 15.02 -21.47 12.08
CA ALA A 175 16.21 -22.17 12.51
C ALA A 175 16.22 -23.60 11.95
N PRO A 176 17.33 -24.09 11.37
CA PRO A 176 17.49 -25.52 11.08
C PRO A 176 17.63 -26.30 12.40
N PHE A 177 17.39 -27.60 12.38
CA PHE A 177 17.58 -28.48 13.53
C PHE A 177 19.01 -28.32 14.05
N GLY A 178 19.22 -28.22 15.36
CA GLY A 178 20.52 -27.90 15.96
C GLY A 178 20.71 -26.42 16.31
N TYR A 179 19.75 -25.55 15.90
CA TYR A 179 19.77 -24.13 16.21
C TYR A 179 18.42 -23.65 16.72
N LYS A 180 18.45 -22.61 17.54
CA LYS A 180 17.26 -21.83 17.98
C LYS A 180 17.33 -20.43 17.41
N LEU A 181 16.16 -19.86 17.11
CA LEU A 181 16.07 -18.47 16.68
C LEU A 181 15.91 -17.56 17.90
N SER A 182 16.82 -16.60 18.07
CA SER A 182 16.74 -15.58 19.11
C SER A 182 17.02 -14.21 18.51
N SER A 183 16.04 -13.30 18.60
CA SER A 183 16.15 -11.92 18.09
C SER A 183 16.64 -11.82 16.64
N GLY A 184 16.21 -12.76 15.77
CA GLY A 184 16.60 -12.79 14.35
C GLY A 184 17.96 -13.43 14.06
N SER A 185 18.67 -13.92 15.08
CA SER A 185 19.96 -14.61 14.97
C SER A 185 19.83 -16.08 15.35
N LEU A 186 20.70 -16.92 14.76
CA LEU A 186 20.77 -18.35 15.09
C LEU A 186 21.67 -18.53 16.30
N ILE A 187 21.17 -19.23 17.33
CA ILE A 187 21.93 -19.67 18.51
C ILE A 187 21.97 -21.20 18.50
N ILE A 188 23.09 -21.78 18.85
CA ILE A 188 23.26 -23.24 18.93
C ILE A 188 22.36 -23.81 20.03
N ASP A 189 21.59 -24.86 19.71
CA ASP A 189 20.96 -25.74 20.68
C ASP A 189 21.90 -26.91 20.94
N GLU A 190 22.57 -26.92 22.10
CA GLU A 190 23.60 -27.89 22.41
C GLU A 190 23.14 -29.35 22.23
N ILE A 191 21.93 -29.68 22.64
CA ILE A 191 21.39 -31.04 22.56
C ILE A 191 21.15 -31.41 21.08
N GLN A 192 20.47 -30.56 20.35
CA GLN A 192 20.18 -30.82 18.92
C GLN A 192 21.47 -30.78 18.08
N ALA A 193 22.40 -29.90 18.39
CA ALA A 193 23.68 -29.79 17.68
C ALA A 193 24.53 -31.07 17.80
N GLN A 194 24.50 -31.71 18.97
CA GLN A 194 25.18 -32.97 19.15
C GLN A 194 24.58 -34.08 18.26
N ILE A 195 23.24 -34.11 18.15
CA ILE A 195 22.56 -35.07 17.28
C ILE A 195 22.92 -34.80 15.79
N VAL A 196 22.99 -33.53 15.39
CA VAL A 196 23.43 -33.18 14.04
C VAL A 196 24.83 -33.67 13.75
N LYS A 197 25.78 -33.50 14.68
CA LYS A 197 27.16 -34.01 14.54
C LYS A 197 27.17 -35.54 14.36
N GLU A 198 26.42 -36.28 15.18
CA GLU A 198 26.30 -37.72 15.03
C GLU A 198 25.74 -38.15 13.68
N ILE A 199 24.75 -37.42 13.13
CA ILE A 199 24.19 -37.67 11.79
C ILE A 199 25.27 -37.51 10.72
N PHE A 200 26.07 -36.43 10.78
CA PHE A 200 27.18 -36.21 9.86
C PHE A 200 28.26 -37.30 9.98
N GLU A 201 28.61 -37.70 11.20
CA GLU A 201 29.59 -38.78 11.44
C GLU A 201 29.10 -40.13 10.88
N MET A 202 27.83 -40.48 11.12
CA MET A 202 27.25 -41.70 10.54
C MET A 202 27.32 -41.70 9.02
N PHE A 203 27.03 -40.55 8.41
CA PHE A 203 27.07 -40.43 6.95
C PHE A 203 28.49 -40.52 6.40
N LEU A 204 29.48 -39.92 7.06
CA LEU A 204 30.90 -40.00 6.71
C LEU A 204 31.44 -41.44 6.84
N ASN A 205 30.88 -42.22 7.76
CA ASN A 205 31.18 -43.64 7.92
C ASN A 205 30.44 -44.55 6.90
N GLY A 206 29.77 -43.95 5.88
CA GLY A 206 29.18 -44.70 4.81
C GLY A 206 27.75 -45.21 5.09
N ILE A 207 27.11 -44.81 6.18
CA ILE A 207 25.74 -45.20 6.51
C ILE A 207 24.75 -44.39 5.64
N GLY A 208 23.86 -45.10 4.93
CA GLY A 208 22.88 -44.45 4.05
C GLY A 208 21.74 -43.77 4.80
N TYR A 209 21.08 -42.78 4.16
CA TYR A 209 20.03 -41.95 4.74
C TYR A 209 18.94 -42.72 5.47
N GLN A 210 18.45 -43.84 4.86
CA GLN A 210 17.37 -44.67 5.42
C GLN A 210 17.82 -45.28 6.76
N ARG A 211 19.04 -45.81 6.83
CA ARG A 211 19.55 -46.42 8.05
C ARG A 211 19.83 -45.39 9.15
N ILE A 212 20.31 -44.19 8.79
CA ILE A 212 20.50 -43.08 9.74
C ILE A 212 19.12 -42.67 10.28
N SER A 213 18.09 -42.58 9.43
CA SER A 213 16.74 -42.28 9.85
C SER A 213 16.20 -43.24 10.91
N GLU A 214 16.34 -44.55 10.68
CA GLU A 214 15.91 -45.59 11.60
C GLU A 214 16.66 -45.50 12.96
N ILE A 215 17.96 -45.31 12.93
CA ILE A 215 18.81 -45.17 14.14
C ILE A 215 18.37 -43.94 14.93
N CYS A 216 18.22 -42.78 14.28
CA CYS A 216 17.85 -41.52 14.94
C CYS A 216 16.43 -41.55 15.50
N GLN A 217 15.44 -42.13 14.78
CA GLN A 217 14.08 -42.26 15.27
C GLN A 217 13.98 -43.16 16.50
N ASN A 218 14.79 -44.24 16.58
CA ASN A 218 14.83 -45.13 17.73
C ASN A 218 15.57 -44.51 18.92
N LYS A 219 16.68 -43.81 18.67
CA LYS A 219 17.52 -43.23 19.71
C LYS A 219 16.96 -41.93 20.30
N TYR A 220 16.31 -41.10 19.45
CA TYR A 220 15.84 -39.78 19.79
C TYR A 220 14.34 -39.61 19.58
N SER A 221 13.54 -40.36 20.35
CA SER A 221 12.08 -40.41 20.22
C SER A 221 11.37 -39.06 20.34
N SER A 222 11.93 -38.12 21.15
CA SER A 222 11.40 -36.77 21.31
C SER A 222 11.48 -35.89 20.04
N TYR A 223 12.33 -36.27 19.09
CA TYR A 223 12.55 -35.53 17.83
C TYR A 223 12.24 -36.40 16.60
N LYS A 224 11.46 -37.46 16.78
CA LYS A 224 11.20 -38.50 15.75
C LYS A 224 10.73 -37.91 14.42
N ASP A 225 9.88 -36.87 14.45
CA ASP A 225 9.33 -36.24 13.26
C ASP A 225 10.38 -35.53 12.39
N ASN A 226 11.49 -35.10 12.98
CA ASN A 226 12.60 -34.48 12.26
C ASN A 226 13.49 -35.50 11.50
N PHE A 227 13.42 -36.78 11.83
CA PHE A 227 14.34 -37.81 11.35
C PHE A 227 13.70 -38.76 10.31
N SER A 228 12.76 -38.25 9.51
CA SER A 228 12.34 -38.97 8.29
C SER A 228 13.50 -39.06 7.29
N TYR A 229 13.41 -39.93 6.31
CA TYR A 229 14.37 -40.03 5.21
C TYR A 229 14.67 -38.65 4.60
N TYR A 230 13.62 -37.88 4.32
CA TYR A 230 13.76 -36.51 3.79
C TYR A 230 14.34 -35.53 4.81
N GLY A 231 14.04 -35.69 6.09
CA GLY A 231 14.62 -34.91 7.17
C GLY A 231 16.13 -35.09 7.31
N ILE A 232 16.60 -36.33 7.28
CA ILE A 232 18.04 -36.64 7.28
C ILE A 232 18.74 -36.08 6.04
N ARG A 233 18.13 -36.29 4.85
CA ARG A 233 18.66 -35.71 3.62
C ARG A 233 18.73 -34.19 3.68
N TYR A 234 17.68 -33.54 4.24
CA TYR A 234 17.66 -32.09 4.41
C TYR A 234 18.78 -31.61 5.35
N ILE A 235 18.98 -32.27 6.51
CA ILE A 235 20.06 -31.94 7.43
C ILE A 235 21.41 -32.02 6.72
N LEU A 236 21.70 -33.12 6.04
CA LEU A 236 22.99 -33.37 5.39
C LEU A 236 23.25 -32.49 4.16
N SER A 237 22.22 -31.89 3.55
CA SER A 237 22.36 -31.04 2.37
C SER A 237 22.12 -29.54 2.65
N ASN A 238 21.88 -29.15 3.91
CA ASN A 238 21.56 -27.77 4.25
C ASN A 238 22.82 -26.94 4.42
N GLU A 239 23.01 -25.98 3.54
CA GLU A 239 24.16 -25.08 3.51
C GLU A 239 24.34 -24.23 4.81
N LYS A 240 23.30 -24.11 5.63
CA LYS A 240 23.40 -23.36 6.90
C LYS A 240 24.40 -24.00 7.90
N TYR A 241 24.66 -25.31 7.80
CA TYR A 241 25.60 -25.97 8.68
C TYR A 241 27.06 -25.70 8.34
N ILE A 242 27.34 -25.18 7.14
CA ILE A 242 28.69 -24.71 6.76
C ILE A 242 28.85 -23.19 6.88
N GLY A 243 27.83 -22.51 7.43
CA GLY A 243 27.82 -21.06 7.61
C GLY A 243 27.25 -20.24 6.45
N ASP A 244 26.84 -20.91 5.38
CA ASP A 244 26.26 -20.25 4.21
C ASP A 244 24.75 -20.09 4.34
N SER A 245 24.23 -19.06 3.71
CA SER A 245 22.79 -18.82 3.63
C SER A 245 22.40 -18.42 2.22
N LYS A 246 21.73 -19.32 1.49
CA LYS A 246 21.21 -19.06 0.14
C LYS A 246 19.80 -18.55 0.21
N TYR A 247 19.56 -17.40 -0.44
CA TYR A 247 18.26 -16.76 -0.57
C TYR A 247 17.84 -16.77 -2.05
N GLN A 248 16.55 -16.53 -2.31
CA GLN A 248 15.99 -16.53 -3.66
C GLN A 248 16.23 -17.85 -4.43
N LYS A 249 16.06 -18.99 -3.74
CA LYS A 249 16.22 -20.32 -4.34
C LYS A 249 15.17 -20.66 -5.41
N THR A 250 14.06 -19.94 -5.40
CA THR A 250 12.96 -20.09 -6.36
C THR A 250 12.69 -18.76 -7.05
N PHE A 251 12.41 -18.82 -8.34
CA PHE A 251 12.04 -17.68 -9.16
C PHE A 251 10.67 -17.95 -9.78
N THR A 252 9.75 -17.01 -9.61
CA THR A 252 8.44 -17.08 -10.30
C THR A 252 8.58 -16.37 -11.64
N THR A 253 8.40 -17.11 -12.72
CA THR A 253 8.35 -16.61 -14.11
C THR A 253 6.97 -16.03 -14.40
#